data_b961802c3823f8eb32f8c39a370ae056
#
_entry.id   b961802c3823f8eb32f8c39a370ae056
#
_cell.length_a   1.000
_cell.length_b   1.000
_cell.length_c   1.000
_cell.angle_alpha   90.00
_cell.angle_beta   90.00
_cell.angle_gamma   90.00
#
_symmetry.space_group_name_H-M   'P 1'
#
loop_
_entity.id
_entity.type
_entity.pdbx_description
1 polymer ?
#
loop_
_entity_poly.entity_id
_entity_poly.type
_entity_poly.pdbx_seq_one_letter_code
_entity_poly.pdbx_strand_id
1 'polypeptide(L)'
;MFYKKLPSLNLLVISISFAFMHNSAVANNVIVDAGKSANTTVSKNGDGSETIYIDKANDIRLSVNYFEQFNVGKKGVNIDNSEVKAKVILNEVTSKKTSSLKGKISVLGQNAELIIANPNGIDCYGCQFSGSDKVMLISGKLDSITGKKIYLSDGYVNLKNVNNFNEEQTINVFSNRINILGKNKIPVFNVINGYETVSFVDYVWKGEQEKVLSKANQEGISILENNSLKTDLFSLQGGILNLNGNLITKKINIIRNKEINANEKSIFGIINNENKFRAYNELDLMFMLASMKLDFIDKDAKKSAEIALELELQALELEVLEEKIMELELDNIYKDKINELRELATEARRFADQQQAEYNKIQSAVLKIDEAKQAEKTKLEAVGKEIGSALQYIESDNINFKGKLAIINSEVLFNAKNINVDIDKKISYVRNSGVSFNAHQDNNYSGRFGLRNSSIRFLGYRNIPMVDGNDDNSLYKNKLNNINLNKLSIFGFGQIFAHGDSINITDVKFKEKLLDDGLSKTYIDLIADNEIN
;
A
#
# COMPACT_ATOMS: atom_id res chain seq x y z
N MET A 1 2.96 91.69 29.22
CA MET A 1 2.55 90.72 28.22
C MET A 1 1.97 89.48 28.94
N PHE A 2 0.69 89.47 29.22
CA PHE A 2 0.05 88.49 30.06
C PHE A 2 -0.86 87.56 29.19
N TYR A 3 -0.50 86.31 29.06
CA TYR A 3 -1.41 85.31 28.50
C TYR A 3 -2.22 84.69 29.62
N LYS A 4 -3.54 84.98 29.63
CA LYS A 4 -4.51 84.28 30.49
C LYS A 4 -4.81 82.86 29.97
N LYS A 5 -4.62 81.87 30.85
CA LYS A 5 -5.11 80.52 30.66
C LYS A 5 -6.65 80.46 30.76
N LEU A 6 -7.29 79.94 29.75
CA LEU A 6 -8.70 79.55 29.78
C LEU A 6 -8.85 78.19 30.49
N PRO A 7 -9.92 77.98 31.27
CA PRO A 7 -10.13 76.72 31.94
C PRO A 7 -10.68 75.66 30.96
N SER A 8 -10.14 74.42 31.09
CA SER A 8 -10.56 73.25 30.33
C SER A 8 -11.99 72.80 30.68
N LEU A 9 -12.86 72.80 29.67
CA LEU A 9 -14.22 72.25 29.75
C LEU A 9 -14.12 70.73 29.77
N ASN A 10 -14.43 70.10 30.90
CA ASN A 10 -14.60 68.62 30.99
C ASN A 10 -15.90 68.24 30.27
N LEU A 11 -15.73 67.69 29.08
CA LEU A 11 -16.85 67.06 28.36
C LEU A 11 -17.07 65.65 28.97
N LEU A 12 -18.13 65.52 29.77
CA LEU A 12 -18.60 64.27 30.29
C LEU A 12 -19.29 63.49 29.14
N VAL A 13 -18.54 62.59 28.50
CA VAL A 13 -19.11 61.68 27.50
C VAL A 13 -19.86 60.58 28.23
N ILE A 14 -21.17 60.66 28.31
CA ILE A 14 -22.03 59.57 28.73
C ILE A 14 -22.07 58.54 27.58
N SER A 15 -21.21 57.52 27.67
CA SER A 15 -21.29 56.35 26.79
C SER A 15 -22.52 55.51 27.20
N ILE A 16 -23.62 55.68 26.50
CA ILE A 16 -24.76 54.77 26.54
C ILE A 16 -24.31 53.49 25.82
N SER A 17 -23.86 52.51 26.59
CA SER A 17 -23.62 51.14 26.07
C SER A 17 -24.99 50.52 25.77
N PHE A 18 -25.47 50.67 24.53
CA PHE A 18 -26.47 49.77 24.00
C PHE A 18 -25.87 48.39 23.93
N ALA A 19 -26.15 47.56 24.93
CA ALA A 19 -25.97 46.10 24.84
C ALA A 19 -26.94 45.60 23.78
N PHE A 20 -26.51 45.62 22.53
CA PHE A 20 -27.12 44.77 21.52
C PHE A 20 -26.96 43.32 22.02
N MET A 21 -27.99 42.79 22.69
CA MET A 21 -28.15 41.37 22.78
C MET A 21 -28.28 40.89 21.33
N HIS A 22 -27.14 40.54 20.74
CA HIS A 22 -27.14 39.72 19.55
C HIS A 22 -27.76 38.38 20.01
N ASN A 23 -29.05 38.23 19.87
CA ASN A 23 -29.63 36.91 19.70
C ASN A 23 -29.00 36.38 18.43
N SER A 24 -27.78 35.79 18.58
CA SER A 24 -27.25 34.93 17.56
C SER A 24 -28.30 33.86 17.38
N ALA A 25 -29.10 33.97 16.34
CA ALA A 25 -29.94 32.87 15.90
C ALA A 25 -28.93 31.70 15.72
N VAL A 26 -28.95 30.76 16.66
CA VAL A 26 -28.07 29.58 16.59
C VAL A 26 -28.60 28.83 15.38
N ALA A 27 -27.94 29.05 14.25
CA ALA A 27 -28.29 28.39 13.02
C ALA A 27 -28.30 26.86 13.28
N ASN A 28 -29.35 26.19 12.89
CA ASN A 28 -29.45 24.75 12.99
C ASN A 28 -28.26 24.14 12.19
N ASN A 29 -27.53 23.23 12.83
CA ASN A 29 -26.43 22.54 12.16
C ASN A 29 -26.97 21.51 11.17
N VAL A 30 -28.09 20.88 11.50
CA VAL A 30 -28.77 19.88 10.66
C VAL A 30 -30.10 20.43 10.17
N ILE A 31 -30.33 20.45 8.86
CA ILE A 31 -31.55 20.89 8.20
C ILE A 31 -32.02 19.76 7.28
N VAL A 32 -33.19 19.21 7.59
CA VAL A 32 -33.81 18.14 6.79
C VAL A 32 -34.30 18.69 5.46
N ASP A 33 -34.13 17.94 4.38
CA ASP A 33 -34.84 18.17 3.11
C ASP A 33 -36.27 17.62 3.23
N ALA A 34 -37.17 18.45 3.67
CA ALA A 34 -38.57 18.06 3.92
C ALA A 34 -39.31 17.56 2.67
N GLY A 35 -38.83 17.94 1.47
CA GLY A 35 -39.39 17.46 0.20
C GLY A 35 -39.03 16.00 -0.11
N LYS A 36 -37.93 15.48 0.47
CA LYS A 36 -37.42 14.12 0.24
C LYS A 36 -37.50 13.22 1.47
N SER A 37 -37.49 13.78 2.67
CA SER A 37 -37.49 13.07 3.95
C SER A 37 -38.56 13.62 4.91
N ALA A 38 -39.80 13.43 4.56
CA ALA A 38 -40.95 13.96 5.33
C ALA A 38 -41.03 13.40 6.77
N ASN A 39 -40.52 12.21 7.03
CA ASN A 39 -40.59 11.54 8.32
C ASN A 39 -39.31 11.70 9.16
N THR A 40 -38.20 12.18 8.57
CA THR A 40 -37.00 12.51 9.32
C THR A 40 -37.19 13.83 10.04
N THR A 41 -36.91 13.87 11.34
CA THR A 41 -37.06 15.10 12.14
C THR A 41 -35.80 15.37 12.96
N VAL A 42 -35.60 16.61 13.35
CA VAL A 42 -34.44 17.03 14.17
C VAL A 42 -34.96 17.82 15.37
N SER A 43 -34.52 17.44 16.55
CA SER A 43 -34.78 18.19 17.79
C SER A 43 -33.48 18.73 18.37
N LYS A 44 -33.54 19.86 19.04
CA LYS A 44 -32.41 20.45 19.76
C LYS A 44 -32.48 20.07 21.22
N ASN A 45 -31.37 19.55 21.75
CA ASN A 45 -31.26 19.14 23.14
C ASN A 45 -30.84 20.31 24.04
N GLY A 46 -31.13 20.19 25.34
CA GLY A 46 -30.83 21.25 26.33
C GLY A 46 -29.31 21.51 26.50
N ASP A 47 -28.44 20.58 26.13
CA ASP A 47 -26.96 20.73 26.13
C ASP A 47 -26.42 21.39 24.85
N GLY A 48 -27.30 21.67 23.89
CA GLY A 48 -26.99 22.26 22.59
C GLY A 48 -26.57 21.28 21.51
N SER A 49 -26.62 19.97 21.77
CA SER A 49 -26.56 18.93 20.74
C SER A 49 -27.87 18.83 19.99
N GLU A 50 -27.90 18.10 18.89
CA GLU A 50 -29.13 17.84 18.11
C GLU A 50 -29.36 16.32 18.05
N THR A 51 -30.66 15.93 18.05
CA THR A 51 -31.05 14.54 17.84
C THR A 51 -31.86 14.43 16.55
N ILE A 52 -31.42 13.55 15.67
CA ILE A 52 -32.06 13.18 14.40
C ILE A 52 -32.87 11.91 14.67
N TYR A 53 -34.18 11.99 14.48
CA TYR A 53 -35.09 10.85 14.44
C TYR A 53 -35.20 10.43 12.97
N ILE A 54 -34.62 9.26 12.66
CA ILE A 54 -34.48 8.77 11.28
C ILE A 54 -35.76 8.18 10.74
N ASP A 55 -35.89 8.20 9.41
CA ASP A 55 -37.02 7.55 8.74
C ASP A 55 -36.93 6.03 8.88
N LYS A 56 -38.09 5.36 8.77
CA LYS A 56 -38.16 3.90 8.83
C LYS A 56 -37.26 3.25 7.81
N ALA A 57 -36.69 2.11 8.19
CA ALA A 57 -35.85 1.33 7.31
C ALA A 57 -36.70 0.58 6.25
N ASN A 58 -36.15 0.46 5.05
CA ASN A 58 -36.71 -0.36 3.97
C ASN A 58 -36.47 -1.86 4.20
N ASP A 59 -36.87 -2.72 3.24
CA ASP A 59 -36.76 -4.18 3.34
C ASP A 59 -35.31 -4.69 3.48
N ILE A 60 -34.33 -3.96 2.98
CA ILE A 60 -32.90 -4.26 3.16
C ILE A 60 -32.33 -3.66 4.46
N ARG A 61 -33.18 -3.12 5.33
CA ARG A 61 -32.86 -2.48 6.60
C ARG A 61 -31.98 -1.22 6.46
N LEU A 62 -32.12 -0.49 5.34
CA LEU A 62 -31.52 0.81 5.08
C LEU A 62 -32.54 1.92 5.43
N SER A 63 -32.17 2.79 6.37
CA SER A 63 -32.89 4.06 6.63
C SER A 63 -32.25 5.16 5.77
N VAL A 64 -33.05 5.86 4.99
CA VAL A 64 -32.58 6.90 4.07
C VAL A 64 -33.10 8.26 4.53
N ASN A 65 -32.16 9.16 4.82
CA ASN A 65 -32.44 10.48 5.36
C ASN A 65 -31.76 11.55 4.49
N TYR A 66 -32.54 12.48 3.95
CA TYR A 66 -32.08 13.55 3.10
C TYR A 66 -32.03 14.88 3.82
N PHE A 67 -30.95 15.63 3.59
CA PHE A 67 -30.73 16.91 4.27
C PHE A 67 -30.38 18.01 3.27
N GLU A 68 -30.88 19.21 3.51
CA GLU A 68 -30.38 20.43 2.87
C GLU A 68 -29.03 20.83 3.46
N GLN A 69 -28.77 20.48 4.72
CA GLN A 69 -27.52 20.75 5.42
C GLN A 69 -27.30 19.69 6.50
N PHE A 70 -26.12 19.10 6.49
CA PHE A 70 -25.65 18.15 7.50
C PHE A 70 -24.33 18.63 8.07
N ASN A 71 -24.40 19.49 9.09
CA ASN A 71 -23.24 19.95 9.85
C ASN A 71 -23.31 19.41 11.28
N VAL A 72 -22.17 19.15 11.88
CA VAL A 72 -22.08 18.69 13.25
C VAL A 72 -21.20 19.66 14.04
N GLY A 73 -21.80 20.42 14.92
CA GLY A 73 -21.10 21.34 15.82
C GLY A 73 -20.32 20.59 16.91
N LYS A 74 -19.54 21.31 17.70
CA LYS A 74 -18.72 20.70 18.79
C LYS A 74 -19.56 19.97 19.86
N LYS A 75 -20.84 20.29 19.99
CA LYS A 75 -21.77 19.62 20.93
C LYS A 75 -22.21 18.24 20.44
N GLY A 76 -22.03 17.96 19.16
CA GLY A 76 -22.35 16.67 18.55
C GLY A 76 -23.79 16.59 18.03
N VAL A 77 -24.06 15.42 17.44
CA VAL A 77 -25.38 15.01 16.92
C VAL A 77 -25.64 13.57 17.34
N ASN A 78 -26.84 13.30 17.81
CA ASN A 78 -27.34 11.95 18.05
C ASN A 78 -28.23 11.53 16.87
N ILE A 79 -28.11 10.29 16.44
CA ILE A 79 -28.97 9.66 15.43
C ILE A 79 -29.75 8.56 16.14
N ASP A 80 -31.04 8.75 16.33
CA ASP A 80 -31.86 7.81 17.09
C ASP A 80 -32.31 6.64 16.21
N ASN A 81 -31.69 5.47 16.46
CA ASN A 81 -32.01 4.19 15.85
C ASN A 81 -32.69 3.21 16.83
N SER A 82 -33.23 3.72 17.94
CA SER A 82 -33.77 2.86 19.00
C SER A 82 -35.01 2.10 18.55
N GLU A 83 -35.91 2.77 17.85
CA GLU A 83 -37.16 2.19 17.35
C GLU A 83 -37.00 1.61 15.94
N VAL A 84 -36.32 2.32 15.04
CA VAL A 84 -36.20 1.95 13.62
C VAL A 84 -35.34 0.68 13.46
N LYS A 85 -34.32 0.52 14.29
CA LYS A 85 -33.39 -0.65 14.27
C LYS A 85 -32.80 -0.93 12.88
N ALA A 86 -32.50 0.14 12.14
CA ALA A 86 -31.82 0.04 10.85
C ALA A 86 -30.45 -0.64 11.00
N LYS A 87 -30.01 -1.40 9.99
CA LYS A 87 -28.64 -1.93 9.90
C LYS A 87 -27.69 -0.93 9.22
N VAL A 88 -28.24 -0.12 8.32
CA VAL A 88 -27.52 0.91 7.59
C VAL A 88 -28.31 2.20 7.67
N ILE A 89 -27.66 3.31 7.98
CA ILE A 89 -28.26 4.64 8.04
C ILE A 89 -27.53 5.53 7.03
N LEU A 90 -28.25 5.94 5.98
CA LEU A 90 -27.77 6.90 5.00
C LEU A 90 -28.25 8.30 5.39
N ASN A 91 -27.29 9.22 5.51
CA ASN A 91 -27.53 10.66 5.62
C ASN A 91 -26.93 11.33 4.37
N GLU A 92 -27.78 11.75 3.44
CA GLU A 92 -27.35 12.32 2.16
C GLU A 92 -27.73 13.80 2.06
N VAL A 93 -26.76 14.64 1.69
CA VAL A 93 -26.99 16.07 1.45
C VAL A 93 -27.42 16.29 0.00
N THR A 94 -28.57 16.94 -0.17
CA THR A 94 -29.18 17.18 -1.49
C THR A 94 -28.95 18.59 -2.03
N SER A 95 -28.54 19.52 -1.17
CA SER A 95 -28.24 20.91 -1.55
C SER A 95 -26.80 21.03 -2.12
N LYS A 96 -26.38 22.25 -2.44
CA LYS A 96 -25.02 22.60 -2.87
C LYS A 96 -24.07 22.94 -1.71
N LYS A 97 -24.48 22.75 -0.46
CA LYS A 97 -23.66 23.04 0.72
C LYS A 97 -22.74 21.87 1.05
N THR A 98 -21.52 22.15 1.50
CA THR A 98 -20.62 21.15 2.07
C THR A 98 -21.04 20.77 3.49
N SER A 99 -20.57 19.62 3.98
CA SER A 99 -20.77 19.18 5.37
C SER A 99 -19.53 19.47 6.22
N SER A 100 -19.76 20.05 7.40
CA SER A 100 -18.70 20.33 8.38
C SER A 100 -18.94 19.54 9.67
N LEU A 101 -18.11 18.51 9.90
CA LEU A 101 -18.24 17.59 11.02
C LEU A 101 -17.14 17.90 12.06
N LYS A 102 -17.50 18.59 13.16
CA LYS A 102 -16.57 19.07 14.19
C LYS A 102 -16.77 18.43 15.57
N GLY A 103 -17.77 17.59 15.71
CA GLY A 103 -18.15 16.96 16.96
C GLY A 103 -18.43 15.48 16.83
N LYS A 104 -18.92 14.90 17.92
CA LYS A 104 -19.29 13.49 17.98
C LYS A 104 -20.63 13.24 17.28
N ILE A 105 -20.69 12.18 16.48
CA ILE A 105 -21.90 11.64 15.87
C ILE A 105 -22.17 10.29 16.54
N SER A 106 -23.30 10.17 17.24
CA SER A 106 -23.64 8.99 18.04
C SER A 106 -24.90 8.34 17.49
N VAL A 107 -24.80 7.08 17.05
CA VAL A 107 -25.98 6.25 16.77
C VAL A 107 -26.48 5.70 18.09
N LEU A 108 -27.71 6.04 18.47
CA LEU A 108 -28.37 5.57 19.68
C LEU A 108 -29.18 4.30 19.40
N GLY A 109 -29.37 3.48 20.42
CA GLY A 109 -30.09 2.22 20.29
C GLY A 109 -29.27 1.13 19.59
N GLN A 110 -29.78 0.57 18.49
CA GLN A 110 -29.09 -0.48 17.75
C GLN A 110 -27.92 0.07 16.93
N ASN A 111 -26.73 -0.53 17.05
CA ASN A 111 -25.60 -0.22 16.19
C ASN A 111 -25.96 -0.38 14.71
N ALA A 112 -25.46 0.53 13.89
CA ALA A 112 -25.65 0.52 12.45
C ALA A 112 -24.41 0.99 11.70
N GLU A 113 -24.25 0.57 10.46
CA GLU A 113 -23.31 1.19 9.52
C GLU A 113 -23.80 2.62 9.22
N LEU A 114 -22.94 3.61 9.40
CA LEU A 114 -23.29 5.02 9.22
C LEU A 114 -22.68 5.54 7.91
N ILE A 115 -23.52 5.99 7.02
CA ILE A 115 -23.14 6.60 5.75
C ILE A 115 -23.47 8.08 5.77
N ILE A 116 -22.47 8.92 5.51
CA ILE A 116 -22.61 10.36 5.29
C ILE A 116 -22.17 10.64 3.86
N ALA A 117 -23.12 11.02 3.02
CA ALA A 117 -22.90 11.28 1.60
C ALA A 117 -23.15 12.77 1.30
N ASN A 118 -22.16 13.43 0.70
CA ASN A 118 -22.32 14.81 0.24
C ASN A 118 -21.55 15.03 -1.07
N PRO A 119 -22.23 15.22 -2.20
CA PRO A 119 -21.60 15.46 -3.49
C PRO A 119 -20.67 16.67 -3.54
N ASN A 120 -20.85 17.65 -2.63
CA ASN A 120 -20.08 18.89 -2.64
C ASN A 120 -18.81 18.82 -1.78
N GLY A 121 -18.78 17.91 -0.82
CA GLY A 121 -17.64 17.67 0.04
C GLY A 121 -17.96 17.55 1.53
N ILE A 122 -17.03 16.94 2.25
CA ILE A 122 -17.11 16.65 3.67
C ILE A 122 -15.82 17.10 4.36
N ASP A 123 -15.93 17.98 5.33
CA ASP A 123 -14.87 18.40 6.23
C ASP A 123 -15.04 17.68 7.58
N CYS A 124 -14.27 16.66 7.85
CA CYS A 124 -14.21 15.97 9.14
C CYS A 124 -13.02 16.52 9.94
N TYR A 125 -13.29 17.51 10.78
CA TYR A 125 -12.30 18.21 11.59
C TYR A 125 -12.45 17.86 13.07
N GLY A 126 -11.80 16.77 13.49
CA GLY A 126 -11.94 16.22 14.83
C GLY A 126 -13.27 15.48 15.03
N CYS A 127 -13.92 15.05 13.98
CA CYS A 127 -15.14 14.26 14.05
C CYS A 127 -14.87 12.92 14.75
N GLN A 128 -15.89 12.45 15.50
CA GLN A 128 -15.86 11.18 16.23
C GLN A 128 -17.17 10.44 15.98
N PHE A 129 -17.12 9.12 16.06
CA PHE A 129 -18.30 8.29 15.82
C PHE A 129 -18.47 7.27 16.96
N SER A 130 -19.70 7.00 17.36
CA SER A 130 -20.04 5.94 18.31
C SER A 130 -21.38 5.28 17.97
N GLY A 131 -21.57 4.04 18.39
CA GLY A 131 -22.73 3.23 17.99
C GLY A 131 -22.69 2.81 16.51
N SER A 132 -21.49 2.91 15.89
CA SER A 132 -21.26 2.48 14.51
C SER A 132 -19.84 1.92 14.40
N ASP A 133 -19.71 0.65 14.01
CA ASP A 133 -18.43 0.00 13.79
C ASP A 133 -17.86 0.28 12.39
N LYS A 134 -18.75 0.64 11.45
CA LYS A 134 -18.40 1.06 10.10
C LYS A 134 -18.96 2.42 9.79
N VAL A 135 -18.11 3.36 9.45
CA VAL A 135 -18.49 4.69 8.96
C VAL A 135 -18.03 4.84 7.52
N MET A 136 -18.89 5.37 6.69
CA MET A 136 -18.59 5.66 5.30
C MET A 136 -18.80 7.13 5.00
N LEU A 137 -17.75 7.80 4.52
CA LEU A 137 -17.77 9.19 4.08
C LEU A 137 -17.67 9.21 2.56
N ILE A 138 -18.71 9.69 1.90
CA ILE A 138 -18.83 9.63 0.44
C ILE A 138 -18.92 11.04 -0.12
N SER A 139 -17.96 11.42 -0.98
CA SER A 139 -18.14 12.57 -1.86
C SER A 139 -18.90 12.13 -3.12
N GLY A 140 -20.21 12.06 -3.01
CA GLY A 140 -21.08 11.49 -4.02
C GLY A 140 -22.45 11.15 -3.49
N LYS A 141 -23.12 10.20 -4.16
CA LYS A 141 -24.45 9.71 -3.83
C LYS A 141 -24.48 8.19 -3.77
N LEU A 142 -25.26 7.65 -2.84
CA LEU A 142 -25.56 6.22 -2.80
C LEU A 142 -26.87 5.95 -3.53
N ASP A 143 -26.92 4.88 -4.33
CA ASP A 143 -28.21 4.35 -4.78
C ASP A 143 -29.03 3.87 -3.57
N SER A 144 -30.04 4.66 -3.23
CA SER A 144 -30.88 4.44 -2.05
C SER A 144 -31.85 3.25 -2.20
N ILE A 145 -32.01 2.71 -3.41
CA ILE A 145 -32.89 1.56 -3.67
C ILE A 145 -32.16 0.27 -3.33
N THR A 146 -30.99 0.07 -3.89
CA THR A 146 -30.22 -1.15 -3.69
C THR A 146 -29.20 -1.07 -2.55
N GLY A 147 -28.75 0.15 -2.21
CA GLY A 147 -27.66 0.38 -1.27
C GLY A 147 -26.30 -0.18 -1.73
N LYS A 148 -26.18 -0.53 -3.02
CA LYS A 148 -25.02 -1.28 -3.55
C LYS A 148 -24.21 -0.53 -4.60
N LYS A 149 -24.62 0.67 -5.00
CA LYS A 149 -23.92 1.47 -6.00
C LYS A 149 -23.71 2.90 -5.53
N ILE A 150 -22.51 3.41 -5.71
CA ILE A 150 -22.13 4.78 -5.36
C ILE A 150 -21.70 5.50 -6.64
N TYR A 151 -22.18 6.72 -6.81
CA TYR A 151 -21.79 7.65 -7.86
C TYR A 151 -20.93 8.74 -7.23
N LEU A 152 -19.64 8.74 -7.53
CA LEU A 152 -18.70 9.73 -7.00
C LEU A 152 -18.84 11.05 -7.76
N SER A 153 -18.61 12.14 -7.06
CA SER A 153 -18.67 13.52 -7.57
C SER A 153 -17.29 14.19 -7.52
N ASP A 154 -17.23 15.45 -7.98
CA ASP A 154 -16.02 16.28 -7.92
C ASP A 154 -15.81 16.95 -6.54
N GLY A 155 -16.62 16.64 -5.55
CA GLY A 155 -16.43 17.07 -4.18
C GLY A 155 -15.15 16.47 -3.55
N TYR A 156 -15.02 16.63 -2.25
CA TYR A 156 -13.83 16.20 -1.52
C TYR A 156 -14.16 15.61 -0.14
N VAL A 157 -13.18 14.93 0.45
CA VAL A 157 -13.19 14.57 1.86
C VAL A 157 -11.91 15.05 2.51
N ASN A 158 -12.00 15.94 3.48
CA ASN A 158 -10.88 16.40 4.30
C ASN A 158 -10.96 15.74 5.68
N LEU A 159 -9.87 15.11 6.11
CA LEU A 159 -9.73 14.53 7.45
C LEU A 159 -8.66 15.32 8.21
N LYS A 160 -9.03 15.94 9.35
CA LYS A 160 -8.11 16.72 10.16
C LYS A 160 -8.22 16.39 11.63
N ASN A 161 -7.12 15.94 12.23
CA ASN A 161 -7.03 15.57 13.65
C ASN A 161 -8.12 14.56 14.07
N VAL A 162 -8.37 13.61 13.22
CA VAL A 162 -9.36 12.55 13.43
C VAL A 162 -8.71 11.46 14.26
N ASN A 163 -9.12 11.35 15.53
CA ASN A 163 -8.57 10.46 16.53
C ASN A 163 -9.71 9.95 17.43
N ASN A 164 -9.41 9.06 18.37
CA ASN A 164 -10.37 8.52 19.34
C ASN A 164 -11.43 7.59 18.73
N PHE A 165 -11.01 6.68 17.89
CA PHE A 165 -11.83 5.55 17.45
C PHE A 165 -11.64 4.35 18.37
N ASN A 166 -12.65 3.49 18.44
CA ASN A 166 -12.48 2.15 18.98
C ASN A 166 -11.49 1.36 18.11
N GLU A 167 -10.74 0.45 18.70
CA GLU A 167 -9.66 -0.28 18.00
C GLU A 167 -10.13 -1.07 16.77
N GLU A 168 -11.41 -1.41 16.68
CA GLU A 168 -12.01 -2.16 15.56
C GLU A 168 -12.79 -1.28 14.57
N GLN A 169 -12.89 0.03 14.81
CA GLN A 169 -13.71 0.90 13.97
C GLN A 169 -13.10 1.09 12.59
N THR A 170 -13.94 0.87 11.57
CA THR A 170 -13.58 1.02 10.16
C THR A 170 -14.11 2.34 9.61
N ILE A 171 -13.22 3.12 8.99
CA ILE A 171 -13.58 4.31 8.23
C ILE A 171 -13.34 4.03 6.75
N ASN A 172 -14.39 4.08 5.96
CA ASN A 172 -14.35 4.00 4.51
C ASN A 172 -14.50 5.40 3.93
N VAL A 173 -13.62 5.80 3.03
CA VAL A 173 -13.70 7.09 2.34
C VAL A 173 -13.73 6.86 0.83
N PHE A 174 -14.82 7.24 0.20
CA PHE A 174 -15.01 7.14 -1.25
C PHE A 174 -15.12 8.53 -1.84
N SER A 175 -14.04 8.97 -2.45
CA SER A 175 -13.92 10.32 -3.02
C SER A 175 -12.73 10.41 -3.96
N ASN A 176 -12.87 11.18 -5.02
CA ASN A 176 -11.79 11.43 -5.97
C ASN A 176 -10.77 12.48 -5.48
N ARG A 177 -11.09 13.18 -4.36
CA ARG A 177 -10.18 14.15 -3.73
C ARG A 177 -10.24 14.00 -2.21
N ILE A 178 -9.12 13.57 -1.63
CA ILE A 178 -9.02 13.28 -0.20
C ILE A 178 -7.77 13.96 0.35
N ASN A 179 -7.92 14.78 1.39
CA ASN A 179 -6.80 15.43 2.05
C ASN A 179 -6.71 15.01 3.52
N ILE A 180 -5.55 14.53 3.89
CA ILE A 180 -5.20 14.17 5.27
C ILE A 180 -4.41 15.34 5.87
N LEU A 181 -5.01 15.99 6.84
CA LEU A 181 -4.54 17.22 7.48
C LEU A 181 -4.32 16.98 8.99
N GLY A 182 -3.30 17.59 9.57
CA GLY A 182 -2.97 17.40 10.99
C GLY A 182 -2.49 15.99 11.31
N LYS A 183 -2.76 15.52 12.53
CA LYS A 183 -2.38 14.18 13.01
C LYS A 183 -3.61 13.32 13.14
N ASN A 184 -3.71 12.30 12.30
CA ASN A 184 -4.84 11.37 12.26
C ASN A 184 -4.42 9.98 12.74
N LYS A 185 -5.27 9.34 13.56
CA LYS A 185 -5.12 7.95 13.98
C LYS A 185 -6.45 7.23 13.73
N ILE A 186 -6.50 6.40 12.71
CA ILE A 186 -7.69 5.67 12.26
C ILE A 186 -7.33 4.18 12.22
N PRO A 187 -7.95 3.30 13.01
CA PRO A 187 -7.55 1.89 13.09
C PRO A 187 -7.62 1.18 11.74
N VAL A 188 -8.78 1.17 11.10
CA VAL A 188 -8.98 0.59 9.77
C VAL A 188 -9.44 1.68 8.82
N PHE A 189 -8.61 1.97 7.82
CA PHE A 189 -8.87 3.05 6.88
C PHE A 189 -8.85 2.52 5.44
N ASN A 190 -10.03 2.45 4.83
CA ASN A 190 -10.21 2.00 3.47
C ASN A 190 -10.57 3.19 2.56
N VAL A 191 -9.91 3.26 1.44
CA VAL A 191 -10.09 4.34 0.46
C VAL A 191 -10.35 3.77 -0.92
N ILE A 192 -11.35 4.33 -1.60
CA ILE A 192 -11.55 4.14 -3.03
C ILE A 192 -11.54 5.51 -3.70
N ASN A 193 -10.67 5.71 -4.67
CA ASN A 193 -10.60 6.91 -5.49
C ASN A 193 -10.24 6.58 -6.94
N GLY A 194 -10.37 7.54 -7.86
CA GLY A 194 -10.05 7.34 -9.26
C GLY A 194 -11.16 6.62 -10.05
N TYR A 195 -12.39 6.71 -9.58
CA TYR A 195 -13.55 6.10 -10.23
C TYR A 195 -14.71 7.08 -10.33
N GLU A 196 -15.59 6.87 -11.30
CA GLU A 196 -16.88 7.56 -11.38
C GLU A 196 -17.95 6.79 -10.61
N THR A 197 -17.88 5.46 -10.63
CA THR A 197 -18.81 4.58 -9.94
C THR A 197 -18.08 3.50 -9.14
N VAL A 198 -18.70 3.13 -8.02
CA VAL A 198 -18.23 2.07 -7.12
C VAL A 198 -19.41 1.18 -6.78
N SER A 199 -19.24 -0.13 -6.91
CA SER A 199 -20.30 -1.11 -6.63
C SER A 199 -19.92 -2.09 -5.54
N PHE A 200 -20.93 -2.57 -4.80
CA PHE A 200 -20.76 -3.61 -3.80
C PHE A 200 -21.02 -4.97 -4.44
N VAL A 201 -19.93 -5.71 -4.68
CA VAL A 201 -19.93 -7.02 -5.35
C VAL A 201 -19.14 -8.01 -4.50
N ASP A 202 -19.67 -9.23 -4.29
CA ASP A 202 -19.02 -10.27 -3.50
C ASP A 202 -18.56 -9.81 -2.12
N TYR A 203 -19.44 -9.07 -1.42
CA TYR A 203 -19.20 -8.51 -0.08
C TYR A 203 -18.08 -7.46 0.01
N VAL A 204 -17.58 -6.96 -1.12
CA VAL A 204 -16.56 -5.89 -1.18
C VAL A 204 -16.99 -4.76 -2.09
N TRP A 205 -16.56 -3.54 -1.76
CA TRP A 205 -16.70 -2.40 -2.63
C TRP A 205 -15.61 -2.41 -3.69
N LYS A 206 -15.99 -2.30 -4.97
CA LYS A 206 -15.09 -2.30 -6.12
C LYS A 206 -15.36 -1.10 -7.01
N GLY A 207 -14.29 -0.39 -7.42
CA GLY A 207 -14.40 0.63 -8.47
C GLY A 207 -14.73 -0.03 -9.81
N GLU A 208 -15.70 0.53 -10.52
CA GLU A 208 -16.16 -0.02 -11.81
C GLU A 208 -15.67 0.84 -12.99
N GLN A 209 -16.05 2.11 -13.01
CA GLN A 209 -15.70 3.03 -14.09
C GLN A 209 -14.56 3.92 -13.63
N GLU A 210 -13.39 3.76 -14.25
CA GLU A 210 -12.21 4.58 -13.92
C GLU A 210 -12.42 6.03 -14.36
N LYS A 211 -11.97 6.95 -13.51
CA LYS A 211 -11.90 8.38 -13.77
C LYS A 211 -10.45 8.80 -13.96
N VAL A 212 -10.17 9.54 -15.01
CA VAL A 212 -8.85 10.16 -15.18
C VAL A 212 -8.72 11.29 -14.17
N LEU A 213 -7.85 11.11 -13.17
CA LEU A 213 -7.60 12.11 -12.15
C LEU A 213 -6.66 13.21 -12.66
N SER A 214 -6.96 14.44 -12.33
CA SER A 214 -6.15 15.61 -12.66
C SER A 214 -5.25 16.02 -11.50
N LYS A 215 -3.94 16.01 -11.71
CA LYS A 215 -2.97 16.54 -10.72
C LYS A 215 -3.17 18.05 -10.48
N ALA A 216 -3.57 18.80 -11.49
CA ALA A 216 -3.86 20.23 -11.36
C ALA A 216 -5.03 20.51 -10.39
N ASN A 217 -6.01 19.60 -10.32
CA ASN A 217 -7.15 19.70 -9.41
C ASN A 217 -6.89 19.06 -8.04
N GLN A 218 -5.66 18.63 -7.76
CA GLN A 218 -5.29 17.92 -6.53
C GLN A 218 -6.16 16.68 -6.25
N GLU A 219 -6.58 15.99 -7.30
CA GLU A 219 -7.33 14.74 -7.19
C GLU A 219 -6.42 13.59 -6.71
N GLY A 220 -7.02 12.58 -6.10
CA GLY A 220 -6.34 11.49 -5.42
C GLY A 220 -6.38 11.66 -3.91
N ILE A 221 -5.62 10.86 -3.20
CA ILE A 221 -5.40 11.00 -1.75
C ILE A 221 -4.07 11.71 -1.49
N SER A 222 -4.09 12.75 -0.67
CA SER A 222 -2.90 13.54 -0.33
C SER A 222 -2.70 13.63 1.19
N ILE A 223 -1.52 13.22 1.66
CA ILE A 223 -1.05 13.51 3.02
C ILE A 223 -0.11 14.69 2.90
N LEU A 224 -0.56 15.88 3.32
CA LEU A 224 0.20 17.12 3.16
C LEU A 224 1.43 17.17 4.07
N GLU A 225 2.37 18.06 3.76
CA GLU A 225 3.61 18.24 4.53
C GLU A 225 3.31 18.57 6.01
N ASN A 226 4.08 18.00 6.93
CA ASN A 226 3.91 18.07 8.39
C ASN A 226 2.63 17.42 8.94
N ASN A 227 1.88 16.71 8.11
CA ASN A 227 0.70 15.95 8.53
C ASN A 227 1.02 14.44 8.58
N SER A 228 0.16 13.71 9.28
CA SER A 228 0.36 12.26 9.41
C SER A 228 -0.94 11.49 9.47
N LEU A 229 -0.89 10.29 8.91
CA LEU A 229 -1.89 9.23 9.09
C LEU A 229 -1.20 8.03 9.74
N LYS A 230 -1.74 7.63 10.90
CA LYS A 230 -1.41 6.35 11.54
C LYS A 230 -2.62 5.44 11.47
N THR A 231 -2.40 4.19 11.08
CA THR A 231 -3.48 3.21 10.96
C THR A 231 -2.96 1.80 11.26
N ASP A 232 -3.83 0.90 11.66
CA ASP A 232 -3.48 -0.51 11.79
C ASP A 232 -3.62 -1.22 10.44
N LEU A 233 -4.65 -0.88 9.66
CA LEU A 233 -4.82 -1.33 8.28
C LEU A 233 -5.11 -0.13 7.38
N PHE A 234 -4.31 0.04 6.34
CA PHE A 234 -4.56 0.97 5.25
C PHE A 234 -4.83 0.21 3.96
N SER A 235 -6.00 0.41 3.39
CA SER A 235 -6.37 -0.14 2.08
C SER A 235 -6.68 0.98 1.10
N LEU A 236 -6.12 0.90 -0.10
CA LEU A 236 -6.37 1.85 -1.17
C LEU A 236 -6.66 1.11 -2.47
N GLN A 237 -7.77 1.44 -3.10
CA GLN A 237 -8.10 0.98 -4.44
C GLN A 237 -8.15 2.15 -5.42
N GLY A 238 -7.37 2.04 -6.48
CA GLY A 238 -7.33 3.00 -7.58
C GLY A 238 -6.62 4.31 -7.28
N GLY A 239 -6.72 5.24 -8.19
CA GLY A 239 -6.32 6.63 -8.11
C GLY A 239 -4.84 6.92 -7.86
N ILE A 240 -4.56 8.02 -7.18
CA ILE A 240 -3.22 8.55 -6.94
C ILE A 240 -3.00 8.71 -5.43
N LEU A 241 -1.83 8.29 -4.94
CA LEU A 241 -1.40 8.51 -3.56
C LEU A 241 -0.21 9.49 -3.53
N ASN A 242 -0.43 10.67 -2.96
CA ASN A 242 0.60 11.70 -2.79
C ASN A 242 1.01 11.82 -1.33
N LEU A 243 2.24 11.42 -1.01
CA LEU A 243 2.82 11.48 0.32
C LEU A 243 3.80 12.65 0.40
N ASN A 244 3.33 13.77 0.93
CA ASN A 244 4.18 14.89 1.35
C ASN A 244 4.42 14.89 2.86
N GLY A 245 3.55 14.22 3.60
CA GLY A 245 3.65 13.92 5.03
C GLY A 245 3.89 12.44 5.32
N ASN A 246 3.48 11.97 6.49
CA ASN A 246 3.81 10.63 6.96
C ASN A 246 2.60 9.68 6.90
N LEU A 247 2.77 8.55 6.25
CA LEU A 247 1.88 7.39 6.35
C LEU A 247 2.58 6.30 7.16
N ILE A 248 1.99 5.90 8.27
CA ILE A 248 2.51 4.82 9.12
C ILE A 248 1.37 3.83 9.38
N THR A 249 1.56 2.59 9.00
CA THR A 249 0.57 1.52 9.14
C THR A 249 1.20 0.23 9.64
N LYS A 250 0.39 -0.67 10.21
CA LYS A 250 0.83 -2.04 10.51
C LYS A 250 0.66 -2.96 9.32
N LYS A 251 -0.46 -2.79 8.58
CA LYS A 251 -0.79 -3.57 7.38
C LYS A 251 -1.20 -2.62 6.26
N ILE A 252 -0.85 -2.97 5.02
CA ILE A 252 -1.18 -2.19 3.85
C ILE A 252 -1.64 -3.10 2.71
N ASN A 253 -2.63 -2.62 1.95
CA ASN A 253 -3.06 -3.23 0.71
C ASN A 253 -3.40 -2.11 -0.29
N ILE A 254 -2.62 -1.99 -1.35
CA ILE A 254 -2.86 -1.02 -2.42
C ILE A 254 -3.00 -1.79 -3.72
N ILE A 255 -4.13 -1.61 -4.39
CA ILE A 255 -4.44 -2.32 -5.63
C ILE A 255 -4.96 -1.36 -6.70
N ARG A 256 -4.64 -1.66 -7.97
CA ARG A 256 -5.09 -0.88 -9.15
C ARG A 256 -4.80 0.63 -9.02
N ASN A 257 -3.74 0.97 -8.30
CA ASN A 257 -3.34 2.37 -8.13
C ASN A 257 -2.62 2.87 -9.39
N LYS A 258 -2.77 4.13 -9.74
CA LYS A 258 -2.12 4.72 -10.91
C LYS A 258 -0.75 5.27 -10.58
N GLU A 259 -0.62 5.89 -9.40
CA GLU A 259 0.64 6.52 -9.05
C GLU A 259 0.80 6.65 -7.54
N ILE A 260 1.98 6.30 -7.05
CA ILE A 260 2.41 6.55 -5.67
C ILE A 260 3.59 7.51 -5.72
N ASN A 261 3.45 8.67 -5.12
CA ASN A 261 4.48 9.70 -5.02
C ASN A 261 4.81 9.96 -3.55
N ALA A 262 6.02 9.63 -3.13
CA ALA A 262 6.53 9.97 -1.82
C ALA A 262 7.66 11.00 -1.96
N ASN A 263 7.44 12.23 -1.49
CA ASN A 263 8.44 13.29 -1.60
C ASN A 263 9.56 13.16 -0.55
N GLU A 264 10.62 13.95 -0.68
CA GLU A 264 11.82 13.88 0.17
C GLU A 264 11.54 14.03 1.68
N LYS A 265 10.48 14.73 2.07
CA LYS A 265 10.15 14.97 3.49
C LYS A 265 9.25 13.90 4.09
N SER A 266 8.63 13.08 3.26
CA SER A 266 7.68 12.06 3.70
C SER A 266 8.34 10.86 4.38
N ILE A 267 7.52 10.14 5.14
CA ILE A 267 7.83 8.79 5.66
C ILE A 267 6.71 7.85 5.21
N PHE A 268 7.09 6.82 4.49
CA PHE A 268 6.22 5.68 4.21
C PHE A 268 6.67 4.54 5.12
N GLY A 269 5.86 4.25 6.15
CA GLY A 269 6.17 3.28 7.19
C GLY A 269 5.19 2.12 7.24
N ILE A 270 5.69 0.89 7.14
CA ILE A 270 4.95 -0.32 7.46
C ILE A 270 5.64 -0.92 8.69
N ILE A 271 5.02 -0.72 9.86
CA ILE A 271 5.63 -1.00 11.14
C ILE A 271 4.70 -1.90 11.95
N ASN A 272 5.00 -3.19 11.95
CA ASN A 272 4.29 -4.16 12.76
C ASN A 272 5.07 -4.40 14.07
N ASN A 273 4.53 -3.93 15.18
CA ASN A 273 5.16 -4.10 16.50
C ASN A 273 4.87 -5.46 17.14
N GLU A 274 4.04 -6.29 16.51
CA GLU A 274 3.70 -7.60 17.06
C GLU A 274 4.82 -8.62 16.77
N ASN A 275 5.68 -8.85 17.74
CA ASN A 275 6.73 -9.88 17.71
C ASN A 275 6.19 -11.33 17.55
N LYS A 276 4.88 -11.53 17.56
CA LYS A 276 4.23 -12.84 17.64
C LYS A 276 4.38 -13.70 16.38
N PHE A 277 4.67 -13.08 15.25
CA PHE A 277 4.86 -13.78 13.95
C PHE A 277 6.33 -13.80 13.49
N ARG A 278 7.24 -13.37 14.32
CA ARG A 278 8.63 -13.20 13.92
C ARG A 278 9.26 -14.49 13.40
N ALA A 279 9.10 -15.58 14.13
CA ALA A 279 9.68 -16.87 13.75
C ALA A 279 9.09 -17.40 12.43
N TYR A 280 7.76 -17.27 12.27
CA TYR A 280 7.10 -17.68 11.05
C TYR A 280 7.54 -16.84 9.84
N ASN A 281 7.59 -15.51 9.98
CA ASN A 281 8.00 -14.61 8.90
C ASN A 281 9.48 -14.80 8.52
N GLU A 282 10.35 -15.08 9.49
CA GLU A 282 11.76 -15.43 9.22
C GLU A 282 11.86 -16.73 8.41
N LEU A 283 11.09 -17.75 8.78
CA LEU A 283 11.06 -19.04 8.06
C LEU A 283 10.44 -18.90 6.67
N ASP A 284 9.38 -18.12 6.51
CA ASP A 284 8.74 -17.86 5.22
C ASP A 284 9.68 -17.14 4.27
N LEU A 285 10.41 -16.15 4.75
CA LEU A 285 11.45 -15.46 4.00
C LEU A 285 12.60 -16.41 3.60
N MET A 286 13.09 -17.22 4.53
CA MET A 286 14.14 -18.21 4.26
C MET A 286 13.69 -19.24 3.22
N PHE A 287 12.44 -19.72 3.34
CA PHE A 287 11.85 -20.65 2.38
C PHE A 287 11.81 -20.06 0.97
N MET A 288 11.30 -18.84 0.84
CA MET A 288 11.20 -18.15 -0.44
C MET A 288 12.58 -17.93 -1.09
N LEU A 289 13.56 -17.46 -0.31
CA LEU A 289 14.91 -17.24 -0.82
C LEU A 289 15.59 -18.54 -1.25
N ALA A 290 15.44 -19.60 -0.45
CA ALA A 290 16.00 -20.89 -0.76
C ALA A 290 15.34 -21.53 -1.99
N SER A 291 14.01 -21.37 -2.15
CA SER A 291 13.28 -21.82 -3.33
C SER A 291 13.69 -21.09 -4.60
N MET A 292 13.87 -19.75 -4.53
CA MET A 292 14.39 -18.97 -5.65
C MET A 292 15.80 -19.40 -6.06
N LYS A 293 16.68 -19.65 -5.10
CA LYS A 293 18.03 -20.15 -5.37
C LYS A 293 17.99 -21.55 -6.02
N LEU A 294 17.04 -22.39 -5.60
CA LEU A 294 16.85 -23.71 -6.15
C LEU A 294 16.51 -23.67 -7.65
N ASP A 295 15.50 -22.86 -8.03
CA ASP A 295 15.07 -22.67 -9.42
C ASP A 295 16.21 -22.19 -10.32
N PHE A 296 17.14 -21.47 -9.75
CA PHE A 296 18.28 -20.88 -10.39
C PHE A 296 19.32 -21.93 -10.76
N ILE A 297 19.74 -22.70 -9.75
CA ILE A 297 20.74 -23.75 -9.91
C ILE A 297 20.23 -24.84 -10.85
N ASP A 298 18.93 -25.14 -10.83
CA ASP A 298 18.31 -26.10 -11.76
C ASP A 298 18.44 -25.64 -13.23
N LYS A 299 18.23 -24.36 -13.49
CA LYS A 299 18.40 -23.79 -14.85
C LYS A 299 19.88 -23.83 -15.31
N ASP A 300 20.79 -23.45 -14.43
CA ASP A 300 22.22 -23.47 -14.75
C ASP A 300 22.74 -24.90 -15.00
N ALA A 301 22.31 -25.87 -14.18
CA ALA A 301 22.65 -27.26 -14.37
C ALA A 301 22.16 -27.81 -15.72
N LYS A 302 20.90 -27.52 -16.08
CA LYS A 302 20.30 -27.93 -17.37
C LYS A 302 21.02 -27.30 -18.55
N LYS A 303 21.28 -25.99 -18.51
CA LYS A 303 22.00 -25.27 -19.57
C LYS A 303 23.41 -25.82 -19.78
N SER A 304 24.12 -26.10 -18.68
CA SER A 304 25.47 -26.66 -18.75
C SER A 304 25.47 -28.10 -19.31
N ALA A 305 24.48 -28.90 -18.98
CA ALA A 305 24.29 -30.24 -19.54
C ALA A 305 23.96 -30.22 -21.04
N GLU A 306 23.14 -29.26 -21.49
CA GLU A 306 22.81 -29.04 -22.91
C GLU A 306 24.09 -28.66 -23.69
N ILE A 307 24.90 -27.73 -23.17
CA ILE A 307 26.16 -27.32 -23.78
C ILE A 307 27.13 -28.53 -23.89
N ALA A 308 27.21 -29.34 -22.85
CA ALA A 308 28.05 -30.54 -22.87
C ALA A 308 27.62 -31.51 -23.98
N LEU A 309 26.33 -31.74 -24.12
CA LEU A 309 25.77 -32.62 -25.15
C LEU A 309 26.02 -32.07 -26.56
N GLU A 310 25.87 -30.77 -26.77
CA GLU A 310 26.13 -30.13 -28.06
C GLU A 310 27.60 -30.24 -28.46
N LEU A 311 28.54 -30.04 -27.55
CA LEU A 311 29.97 -30.19 -27.79
C LEU A 311 30.37 -31.64 -28.10
N GLU A 312 29.72 -32.62 -27.46
CA GLU A 312 29.93 -34.02 -27.78
C GLU A 312 29.40 -34.41 -29.16
N LEU A 313 28.23 -33.90 -29.56
CA LEU A 313 27.71 -34.10 -30.91
C LEU A 313 28.66 -33.52 -31.97
N GLN A 314 29.17 -32.31 -31.76
CA GLN A 314 30.15 -31.70 -32.66
C GLN A 314 31.45 -32.50 -32.75
N ALA A 315 31.94 -33.06 -31.63
CA ALA A 315 33.11 -33.93 -31.63
C ALA A 315 32.84 -35.22 -32.44
N LEU A 316 31.69 -35.84 -32.28
CA LEU A 316 31.26 -37.02 -33.03
C LEU A 316 31.15 -36.76 -34.54
N GLU A 317 30.57 -35.61 -34.93
CA GLU A 317 30.48 -35.23 -36.34
C GLU A 317 31.85 -35.06 -36.97
N LEU A 318 32.82 -34.48 -36.24
CA LEU A 318 34.20 -34.35 -36.70
C LEU A 318 34.91 -35.71 -36.77
N GLU A 319 34.65 -36.64 -35.85
CA GLU A 319 35.18 -38.00 -35.92
C GLU A 319 34.72 -38.76 -37.17
N VAL A 320 33.43 -38.65 -37.52
CA VAL A 320 32.87 -39.26 -38.74
C VAL A 320 33.51 -38.64 -39.99
N LEU A 321 33.78 -37.35 -39.98
CA LEU A 321 34.50 -36.66 -41.05
C LEU A 321 35.93 -37.12 -41.15
N GLU A 322 36.61 -37.30 -40.02
CA GLU A 322 38.00 -37.74 -39.95
C GLU A 322 38.18 -39.18 -40.44
N GLU A 323 37.25 -40.10 -40.09
CA GLU A 323 37.20 -41.46 -40.65
C GLU A 323 37.12 -41.45 -42.17
N LYS A 324 36.27 -40.60 -42.76
CA LYS A 324 36.14 -40.44 -44.21
C LYS A 324 37.38 -39.85 -44.86
N ILE A 325 38.07 -38.95 -44.18
CA ILE A 325 39.33 -38.35 -44.64
C ILE A 325 40.48 -39.39 -44.61
N MET A 326 40.53 -40.21 -43.56
CA MET A 326 41.49 -41.31 -43.45
C MET A 326 41.29 -42.39 -44.53
N GLU A 327 40.04 -42.70 -44.88
CA GLU A 327 39.72 -43.58 -46.02
C GLU A 327 40.26 -43.04 -47.35
N LEU A 328 40.54 -41.73 -47.47
CA LEU A 328 41.10 -41.06 -48.64
C LEU A 328 42.64 -40.89 -48.57
N GLU A 329 43.32 -41.52 -47.58
CA GLU A 329 44.78 -41.43 -47.33
C GLU A 329 45.25 -39.99 -47.08
N LEU A 330 44.42 -39.13 -46.48
CA LEU A 330 44.77 -37.77 -46.11
C LEU A 330 45.19 -37.70 -44.61
N ASP A 331 45.98 -36.67 -44.25
CA ASP A 331 46.41 -36.45 -42.86
C ASP A 331 45.23 -36.15 -41.91
N ASN A 332 45.39 -36.58 -40.66
CA ASN A 332 44.40 -36.40 -39.58
C ASN A 332 44.31 -34.91 -39.14
N ILE A 333 43.45 -34.15 -39.78
CA ILE A 333 43.37 -32.70 -39.65
C ILE A 333 42.54 -32.27 -38.42
N TYR A 334 41.58 -33.11 -38.01
CA TYR A 334 40.61 -32.72 -37.00
C TYR A 334 40.88 -33.25 -35.59
N LYS A 335 41.93 -34.09 -35.40
CA LYS A 335 42.22 -34.76 -34.15
C LYS A 335 42.37 -33.82 -32.96
N ASP A 336 43.07 -32.70 -33.14
CA ASP A 336 43.29 -31.74 -32.06
C ASP A 336 41.95 -31.03 -31.72
N LYS A 337 41.13 -30.73 -32.72
CA LYS A 337 39.82 -30.11 -32.51
C LYS A 337 38.81 -31.04 -31.84
N ILE A 338 38.84 -32.31 -32.18
CA ILE A 338 38.00 -33.34 -31.52
C ILE A 338 38.38 -33.44 -30.05
N ASN A 339 39.69 -33.49 -29.75
CA ASN A 339 40.18 -33.55 -28.37
C ASN A 339 39.80 -32.30 -27.58
N GLU A 340 39.94 -31.09 -28.16
CA GLU A 340 39.50 -29.82 -27.55
C GLU A 340 38.01 -29.83 -27.20
N LEU A 341 37.15 -30.25 -28.15
CA LEU A 341 35.70 -30.33 -27.93
C LEU A 341 35.33 -31.34 -26.81
N ARG A 342 36.01 -32.47 -26.76
CA ARG A 342 35.81 -33.46 -25.70
C ARG A 342 36.27 -32.98 -24.32
N GLU A 343 37.37 -32.22 -24.26
CA GLU A 343 37.81 -31.58 -23.01
C GLU A 343 36.76 -30.56 -22.52
N LEU A 344 36.28 -29.69 -23.42
CA LEU A 344 35.23 -28.70 -23.11
C LEU A 344 33.93 -29.38 -22.69
N ALA A 345 33.49 -30.43 -23.37
CA ALA A 345 32.31 -31.20 -22.99
C ALA A 345 32.46 -31.84 -21.60
N THR A 346 33.64 -32.37 -21.30
CA THR A 346 33.96 -32.95 -19.98
C THR A 346 33.91 -31.87 -18.88
N GLU A 347 34.42 -30.69 -19.15
CA GLU A 347 34.38 -29.56 -18.21
C GLU A 347 32.94 -29.06 -17.99
N ALA A 348 32.16 -28.92 -19.05
CA ALA A 348 30.73 -28.53 -18.97
C ALA A 348 29.91 -29.56 -18.18
N ARG A 349 30.15 -30.87 -18.37
CA ARG A 349 29.48 -31.92 -17.56
C ARG A 349 29.87 -31.83 -16.09
N ARG A 350 31.16 -31.68 -15.80
CA ARG A 350 31.62 -31.54 -14.42
C ARG A 350 30.97 -30.36 -13.72
N PHE A 351 30.79 -29.23 -14.43
CA PHE A 351 30.08 -28.09 -13.90
C PHE A 351 28.61 -28.39 -13.66
N ALA A 352 27.92 -29.04 -14.62
CA ALA A 352 26.52 -29.46 -14.47
C ALA A 352 26.33 -30.41 -13.26
N ASP A 353 27.22 -31.37 -13.05
CA ASP A 353 27.21 -32.29 -11.90
C ASP A 353 27.43 -31.56 -10.57
N GLN A 354 28.31 -30.55 -10.54
CA GLN A 354 28.49 -29.70 -9.36
C GLN A 354 27.23 -28.89 -9.03
N GLN A 355 26.60 -28.29 -10.03
CA GLN A 355 25.35 -27.57 -9.87
C GLN A 355 24.22 -28.50 -9.40
N GLN A 356 24.15 -29.71 -9.95
CA GLN A 356 23.16 -30.71 -9.52
C GLN A 356 23.36 -31.16 -8.06
N ALA A 357 24.61 -31.30 -7.64
CA ALA A 357 24.93 -31.63 -6.25
C ALA A 357 24.55 -30.49 -5.30
N GLU A 358 24.80 -29.24 -5.69
CA GLU A 358 24.36 -28.05 -4.92
C GLU A 358 22.83 -27.94 -4.89
N TYR A 359 22.15 -28.19 -6.01
CA TYR A 359 20.69 -28.27 -6.10
C TYR A 359 20.13 -29.24 -5.07
N ASN A 360 20.62 -30.50 -5.05
CA ASN A 360 20.15 -31.53 -4.13
C ASN A 360 20.36 -31.13 -2.66
N LYS A 361 21.48 -30.46 -2.35
CA LYS A 361 21.77 -29.94 -1.00
C LYS A 361 20.79 -28.85 -0.59
N ILE A 362 20.52 -27.89 -1.48
CA ILE A 362 19.58 -26.79 -1.20
C ILE A 362 18.15 -27.30 -1.14
N GLN A 363 17.74 -28.22 -2.01
CA GLN A 363 16.44 -28.87 -1.97
C GLN A 363 16.16 -29.51 -0.60
N SER A 364 17.16 -30.24 -0.06
CA SER A 364 17.06 -30.80 1.29
C SER A 364 16.90 -29.72 2.38
N ALA A 365 17.57 -28.58 2.22
CA ALA A 365 17.43 -27.45 3.14
C ALA A 365 16.05 -26.77 3.02
N VAL A 366 15.53 -26.61 1.80
CA VAL A 366 14.17 -26.05 1.53
C VAL A 366 13.12 -26.90 2.22
N LEU A 367 13.18 -28.22 2.10
CA LEU A 367 12.24 -29.13 2.76
C LEU A 367 12.25 -28.97 4.28
N LYS A 368 13.44 -28.87 4.90
CA LYS A 368 13.56 -28.65 6.36
C LYS A 368 13.00 -27.30 6.80
N ILE A 369 13.19 -26.26 6.00
CA ILE A 369 12.63 -24.92 6.28
C ILE A 369 11.12 -24.96 6.18
N ASP A 370 10.56 -25.65 5.17
CA ASP A 370 9.11 -25.79 5.02
C ASP A 370 8.49 -26.56 6.19
N GLU A 371 9.09 -27.67 6.63
CA GLU A 371 8.67 -28.42 7.81
C GLU A 371 8.66 -27.52 9.07
N ALA A 372 9.71 -26.73 9.28
CA ALA A 372 9.78 -25.80 10.41
C ALA A 372 8.73 -24.70 10.32
N LYS A 373 8.46 -24.19 9.11
CA LYS A 373 7.43 -23.19 8.82
C LYS A 373 6.03 -23.73 9.11
N GLN A 374 5.72 -24.95 8.67
CA GLN A 374 4.44 -25.61 8.95
C GLN A 374 4.24 -25.87 10.46
N ALA A 375 5.30 -26.29 11.16
CA ALA A 375 5.24 -26.46 12.61
C ALA A 375 4.95 -25.14 13.35
N GLU A 376 5.56 -24.04 12.93
CA GLU A 376 5.29 -22.72 13.52
C GLU A 376 3.89 -22.22 13.16
N LYS A 377 3.42 -22.46 11.94
CA LYS A 377 2.05 -22.21 11.52
C LYS A 377 1.03 -22.90 12.44
N THR A 378 1.21 -24.20 12.66
CA THR A 378 0.34 -24.98 13.54
C THR A 378 0.31 -24.45 14.97
N LYS A 379 1.44 -24.01 15.51
CA LYS A 379 1.49 -23.36 16.84
C LYS A 379 0.68 -22.07 16.88
N LEU A 380 0.73 -21.25 15.83
CA LEU A 380 0.00 -19.99 15.75
C LEU A 380 -1.52 -20.22 15.60
N GLU A 381 -1.91 -21.21 14.81
CA GLU A 381 -3.31 -21.62 14.63
C GLU A 381 -3.91 -22.18 15.93
N ALA A 382 -3.15 -22.97 16.68
CA ALA A 382 -3.57 -23.51 17.97
C ALA A 382 -3.91 -22.44 19.02
N VAL A 383 -3.39 -21.22 18.89
CA VAL A 383 -3.74 -20.09 19.75
C VAL A 383 -4.84 -19.19 19.16
N GLY A 384 -5.59 -19.69 18.16
CA GLY A 384 -6.75 -18.99 17.57
C GLY A 384 -6.40 -17.75 16.77
N LYS A 385 -5.20 -17.72 16.18
CA LYS A 385 -4.75 -16.60 15.34
C LYS A 385 -4.75 -17.01 13.89
N GLU A 386 -5.58 -16.33 13.10
CA GLU A 386 -5.47 -16.40 11.64
C GLU A 386 -4.09 -15.89 11.21
N ILE A 387 -3.34 -16.74 10.53
CA ILE A 387 -2.15 -16.33 9.81
C ILE A 387 -2.67 -15.78 8.47
N GLY A 388 -3.13 -14.53 8.48
CA GLY A 388 -3.31 -13.78 7.24
C GLY A 388 -1.96 -13.70 6.53
N SER A 389 -1.94 -13.74 5.20
CA SER A 389 -0.71 -13.67 4.42
C SER A 389 0.19 -12.56 4.98
N ALA A 390 1.40 -12.91 5.39
CA ALA A 390 2.38 -11.96 5.94
C ALA A 390 2.78 -10.91 4.89
N LEU A 391 2.51 -11.19 3.62
CA LEU A 391 2.86 -10.35 2.48
C LEU A 391 1.93 -9.15 2.39
N GLN A 392 2.52 -7.97 2.48
CA GLN A 392 1.87 -6.69 2.21
C GLN A 392 2.00 -6.38 0.72
N TYR A 393 0.88 -6.17 0.04
CA TYR A 393 0.88 -6.00 -1.42
C TYR A 393 0.58 -4.55 -1.82
N ILE A 394 1.43 -4.00 -2.67
CA ILE A 394 1.33 -2.64 -3.18
C ILE A 394 1.47 -2.68 -4.69
N GLU A 395 0.37 -2.49 -5.39
CA GLU A 395 0.30 -2.47 -6.84
C GLU A 395 0.01 -1.06 -7.35
N SER A 396 0.81 -0.61 -8.32
CA SER A 396 0.63 0.70 -8.95
C SER A 396 1.13 0.68 -10.40
N ASP A 397 0.66 1.60 -11.25
CA ASP A 397 1.31 1.80 -12.55
C ASP A 397 2.70 2.43 -12.36
N ASN A 398 2.81 3.43 -11.46
CA ASN A 398 4.08 4.11 -11.20
C ASN A 398 4.32 4.29 -9.70
N ILE A 399 5.54 4.00 -9.26
CA ILE A 399 5.99 4.21 -7.88
C ILE A 399 7.22 5.11 -7.89
N ASN A 400 7.10 6.28 -7.25
CA ASN A 400 8.16 7.28 -7.14
C ASN A 400 8.45 7.56 -5.67
N PHE A 401 9.54 7.00 -5.13
CA PHE A 401 9.97 7.21 -3.77
C PHE A 401 11.20 8.13 -3.70
N LYS A 402 11.01 9.33 -3.13
CA LYS A 402 12.08 10.23 -2.69
C LYS A 402 12.12 10.39 -1.17
N GLY A 403 11.08 9.95 -0.51
CA GLY A 403 10.93 9.96 0.94
C GLY A 403 11.57 8.77 1.64
N LYS A 404 11.54 8.79 2.96
CA LYS A 404 12.07 7.71 3.79
C LYS A 404 11.12 6.50 3.77
N LEU A 405 11.67 5.32 3.52
CA LEU A 405 11.01 4.05 3.70
C LEU A 405 11.37 3.44 5.06
N ALA A 406 10.38 3.00 5.83
CA ALA A 406 10.58 2.36 7.13
C ALA A 406 9.74 1.09 7.20
N ILE A 407 10.37 -0.08 7.02
CA ILE A 407 9.72 -1.40 7.03
C ILE A 407 10.24 -2.19 8.22
N ILE A 408 9.35 -2.57 9.13
CA ILE A 408 9.72 -3.26 10.37
C ILE A 408 8.75 -4.42 10.61
N ASN A 409 9.31 -5.63 10.78
CA ASN A 409 8.59 -6.89 11.02
C ASN A 409 7.49 -7.14 9.97
N SER A 410 7.79 -6.92 8.69
CA SER A 410 6.83 -7.01 7.60
C SER A 410 7.48 -7.55 6.33
N GLU A 411 6.72 -8.28 5.54
CA GLU A 411 7.07 -8.67 4.18
C GLU A 411 6.28 -7.80 3.21
N VAL A 412 6.96 -7.11 2.28
CA VAL A 412 6.33 -6.11 1.41
C VAL A 412 6.75 -6.34 -0.03
N LEU A 413 5.76 -6.43 -0.92
CA LEU A 413 5.96 -6.46 -2.37
C LEU A 413 5.43 -5.16 -2.98
N PHE A 414 6.31 -4.38 -3.57
CA PHE A 414 5.99 -3.27 -4.47
C PHE A 414 6.00 -3.81 -5.89
N ASN A 415 4.85 -3.81 -6.55
CA ASN A 415 4.67 -4.30 -7.91
C ASN A 415 4.15 -3.17 -8.80
N ALA A 416 4.90 -2.80 -9.84
CA ALA A 416 4.52 -1.68 -10.68
C ALA A 416 5.02 -1.83 -12.13
N LYS A 417 4.49 -1.01 -13.06
CA LYS A 417 5.10 -0.87 -14.38
C LYS A 417 6.45 -0.20 -14.25
N ASN A 418 6.51 0.92 -13.50
CA ASN A 418 7.73 1.67 -13.31
C ASN A 418 7.98 1.90 -11.82
N ILE A 419 9.21 1.63 -11.36
CA ILE A 419 9.66 1.93 -10.01
C ILE A 419 10.89 2.83 -10.09
N ASN A 420 10.79 3.98 -9.45
CA ASN A 420 11.89 4.92 -9.28
C ASN A 420 12.07 5.23 -7.80
N VAL A 421 13.14 4.72 -7.23
CA VAL A 421 13.52 4.96 -5.83
C VAL A 421 14.76 5.84 -5.83
N ASP A 422 14.61 7.07 -5.32
CA ASP A 422 15.68 8.07 -5.25
C ASP A 422 15.73 8.68 -3.83
N ILE A 423 16.28 7.92 -2.87
CA ILE A 423 16.32 8.27 -1.45
C ILE A 423 17.71 8.79 -1.07
N ASP A 424 18.09 9.95 -1.57
CA ASP A 424 19.46 10.47 -1.45
C ASP A 424 19.75 11.08 -0.06
N LYS A 425 18.81 11.80 0.55
CA LYS A 425 19.06 12.59 1.75
C LYS A 425 18.83 11.88 3.09
N LYS A 426 18.10 10.76 3.09
CA LYS A 426 17.70 10.05 4.32
C LYS A 426 18.05 8.58 4.22
N ILE A 427 18.25 7.95 5.38
CA ILE A 427 18.44 6.49 5.44
C ILE A 427 17.07 5.84 5.59
N SER A 428 16.69 4.99 4.66
CA SER A 428 15.56 4.06 4.80
C SER A 428 15.96 2.87 5.65
N TYR A 429 15.04 2.37 6.47
CA TYR A 429 15.33 1.25 7.37
C TYR A 429 14.44 0.06 7.06
N VAL A 430 15.10 -1.10 6.92
CA VAL A 430 14.44 -2.41 6.80
C VAL A 430 14.94 -3.28 7.93
N ARG A 431 14.03 -3.66 8.85
CA ARG A 431 14.38 -4.40 10.06
C ARG A 431 13.49 -5.62 10.25
N ASN A 432 14.08 -6.81 10.38
CA ASN A 432 13.38 -8.10 10.47
C ASN A 432 12.29 -8.23 9.39
N SER A 433 12.65 -7.89 8.14
CA SER A 433 11.68 -7.68 7.07
C SER A 433 12.25 -8.04 5.72
N GLY A 434 11.38 -8.40 4.78
CA GLY A 434 11.71 -8.48 3.38
C GLY A 434 11.01 -7.37 2.59
N VAL A 435 11.75 -6.79 1.66
CA VAL A 435 11.21 -5.80 0.73
C VAL A 435 11.54 -6.22 -0.69
N SER A 436 10.53 -6.42 -1.50
CA SER A 436 10.68 -6.73 -2.91
C SER A 436 10.16 -5.57 -3.75
N PHE A 437 10.98 -5.10 -4.67
CA PHE A 437 10.59 -4.16 -5.70
C PHE A 437 10.57 -4.91 -7.03
N ASN A 438 9.41 -5.00 -7.65
CA ASN A 438 9.25 -5.62 -8.96
C ASN A 438 8.70 -4.61 -9.96
N ALA A 439 9.49 -4.25 -10.97
CA ALA A 439 9.05 -3.36 -12.03
C ALA A 439 9.02 -4.05 -13.39
N HIS A 440 7.93 -3.83 -14.10
CA HIS A 440 7.66 -4.47 -15.39
C HIS A 440 8.29 -3.74 -16.58
N GLN A 441 8.76 -2.49 -16.38
CA GLN A 441 9.39 -1.65 -17.41
C GLN A 441 10.65 -0.97 -16.87
N ASP A 442 10.50 0.15 -16.15
CA ASP A 442 11.62 0.94 -15.64
C ASP A 442 11.92 0.61 -14.19
N ASN A 443 13.17 0.19 -13.92
CA ASN A 443 13.68 -0.25 -12.64
C ASN A 443 14.88 0.61 -12.23
N ASN A 444 14.68 1.69 -11.50
CA ASN A 444 15.74 2.59 -11.09
C ASN A 444 15.81 2.74 -9.56
N TYR A 445 16.96 2.44 -9.00
CA TYR A 445 17.16 2.46 -7.56
C TYR A 445 18.42 3.24 -7.18
N SER A 446 18.23 4.28 -6.39
CA SER A 446 19.32 5.04 -5.77
C SER A 446 18.97 5.34 -4.31
N GLY A 447 19.98 5.58 -3.48
CA GLY A 447 19.78 6.05 -2.13
C GLY A 447 20.45 5.22 -1.05
N ARG A 448 19.96 5.35 0.18
CA ARG A 448 20.61 4.83 1.38
C ARG A 448 19.68 3.92 2.18
N PHE A 449 20.06 2.66 2.33
CA PHE A 449 19.29 1.66 3.08
C PHE A 449 20.10 1.09 4.25
N GLY A 450 19.51 1.11 5.43
CA GLY A 450 20.01 0.41 6.61
C GLY A 450 19.27 -0.91 6.80
N LEU A 451 19.99 -2.03 6.76
CA LEU A 451 19.43 -3.36 6.96
C LEU A 451 19.77 -3.89 8.35
N ARG A 452 18.82 -4.60 8.94
CA ARG A 452 19.06 -5.40 10.14
C ARG A 452 18.22 -6.66 10.09
N ASN A 453 18.88 -7.80 9.88
CA ASN A 453 18.20 -9.09 9.74
C ASN A 453 17.07 -9.02 8.70
N SER A 454 17.40 -8.59 7.48
CA SER A 454 16.42 -8.22 6.47
C SER A 454 16.92 -8.47 5.06
N SER A 455 16.00 -8.52 4.10
CA SER A 455 16.33 -8.62 2.69
C SER A 455 15.76 -7.48 1.87
N ILE A 456 16.47 -7.10 0.82
CA ILE A 456 15.97 -6.26 -0.26
C ILE A 456 16.14 -7.01 -1.57
N ARG A 457 15.07 -7.06 -2.37
CA ARG A 457 15.05 -7.71 -3.67
C ARG A 457 14.67 -6.71 -4.74
N PHE A 458 15.44 -6.66 -5.79
CA PHE A 458 15.18 -5.87 -6.99
C PHE A 458 14.87 -6.85 -8.12
N LEU A 459 13.65 -6.81 -8.65
CA LEU A 459 13.13 -7.81 -9.57
C LEU A 459 12.68 -7.14 -10.88
N GLY A 460 13.03 -7.74 -12.00
CA GLY A 460 12.65 -7.29 -13.34
C GLY A 460 11.58 -8.16 -14.00
N TYR A 461 10.71 -8.83 -13.25
CA TYR A 461 9.70 -9.74 -13.82
C TYR A 461 8.57 -8.99 -14.50
N ARG A 462 8.32 -9.25 -15.77
CA ARG A 462 7.26 -8.59 -16.56
C ARG A 462 5.84 -8.98 -16.17
N ASN A 463 5.65 -10.17 -15.64
CA ASN A 463 4.35 -10.66 -15.18
C ASN A 463 4.53 -11.42 -13.86
N ILE A 464 4.11 -10.84 -12.75
CA ILE A 464 3.72 -11.63 -11.58
C ILE A 464 2.21 -11.80 -11.71
N PRO A 465 1.68 -13.02 -11.89
CA PRO A 465 0.24 -13.20 -11.92
C PRO A 465 -0.33 -12.78 -10.58
N MET A 466 -1.33 -11.93 -10.62
CA MET A 466 -2.26 -11.79 -9.52
C MET A 466 -2.83 -13.15 -9.22
N VAL A 467 -2.96 -13.48 -7.96
CA VAL A 467 -3.50 -14.73 -7.44
C VAL A 467 -5.00 -14.84 -7.79
N ASP A 468 -5.27 -15.09 -9.06
CA ASP A 468 -6.53 -15.67 -9.53
C ASP A 468 -6.18 -17.05 -10.06
N GLY A 469 -6.49 -18.07 -9.28
CA GLY A 469 -6.14 -19.48 -9.37
C GLY A 469 -6.28 -20.23 -10.70
N ASN A 470 -5.81 -19.67 -11.79
CA ASN A 470 -5.66 -20.34 -13.06
C ASN A 470 -4.16 -20.47 -13.38
N ASP A 471 -3.60 -21.60 -12.99
CA ASP A 471 -2.27 -22.05 -13.38
C ASP A 471 -2.20 -22.36 -14.88
N ASP A 472 -2.03 -21.34 -15.70
CA ASP A 472 -1.53 -21.54 -17.05
C ASP A 472 -0.04 -21.20 -17.09
N ASN A 473 0.78 -22.19 -16.75
CA ASN A 473 2.24 -22.13 -16.71
C ASN A 473 2.90 -21.89 -18.08
N SER A 474 2.12 -21.77 -19.16
CA SER A 474 2.65 -21.60 -20.52
C SER A 474 3.02 -20.14 -20.87
N LEU A 475 2.62 -19.14 -20.07
CA LEU A 475 2.88 -17.72 -20.31
C LEU A 475 4.19 -17.20 -19.70
N TYR A 476 4.94 -18.02 -18.98
CA TYR A 476 6.18 -17.65 -18.29
C TYR A 476 7.46 -17.70 -19.14
N LYS A 477 7.36 -17.64 -20.47
CA LYS A 477 8.54 -17.38 -21.31
C LYS A 477 8.93 -15.90 -21.21
N ASN A 478 9.75 -15.67 -20.28
CA ASN A 478 10.17 -14.48 -19.59
C ASN A 478 11.02 -13.58 -20.45
N LYS A 479 10.51 -12.40 -20.72
CA LYS A 479 11.41 -11.26 -20.90
C LYS A 479 11.52 -10.58 -19.55
N LEU A 480 12.67 -10.60 -18.92
CA LEU A 480 13.03 -9.78 -17.78
C LEU A 480 13.30 -8.34 -18.24
N ASN A 481 13.29 -7.40 -17.32
CA ASN A 481 13.68 -6.01 -17.56
C ASN A 481 15.02 -5.72 -16.93
N ASN A 482 15.67 -4.69 -17.44
CA ASN A 482 16.93 -4.20 -16.88
C ASN A 482 16.70 -3.60 -15.49
N ILE A 483 17.69 -3.77 -14.62
CA ILE A 483 17.72 -3.18 -13.28
C ILE A 483 18.88 -2.20 -13.22
N ASN A 484 18.59 -0.96 -12.83
CA ASN A 484 19.61 0.07 -12.66
C ASN A 484 19.81 0.38 -11.17
N LEU A 485 20.96 -0.01 -10.64
CA LEU A 485 21.40 0.29 -9.28
C LEU A 485 22.43 1.43 -9.34
N ASN A 486 22.01 2.65 -9.04
CA ASN A 486 22.83 3.84 -9.18
C ASN A 486 22.98 4.57 -7.85
N LYS A 487 24.22 4.89 -7.43
CA LYS A 487 24.51 5.59 -6.17
C LYS A 487 23.80 4.97 -4.95
N LEU A 488 23.70 3.64 -4.94
CA LEU A 488 23.04 2.89 -3.88
C LEU A 488 24.04 2.62 -2.75
N SER A 489 23.67 2.95 -1.52
CA SER A 489 24.46 2.65 -0.33
C SER A 489 23.66 1.79 0.64
N ILE A 490 24.16 0.61 0.95
CA ILE A 490 23.50 -0.34 1.83
C ILE A 490 24.39 -0.57 3.06
N PHE A 491 23.82 -0.44 4.24
CA PHE A 491 24.52 -0.52 5.52
C PHE A 491 23.92 -1.62 6.38
N GLY A 492 24.76 -2.28 7.18
CA GLY A 492 24.30 -3.26 8.16
C GLY A 492 24.43 -4.69 7.67
N PHE A 493 23.53 -5.58 8.09
CA PHE A 493 23.57 -6.99 7.74
C PHE A 493 22.23 -7.48 7.22
N GLY A 494 22.28 -8.30 6.19
CA GLY A 494 21.07 -8.81 5.53
C GLY A 494 21.38 -9.43 4.19
N GLN A 495 20.38 -9.54 3.35
CA GLN A 495 20.48 -10.08 2.01
C GLN A 495 20.05 -9.05 0.97
N ILE A 496 20.76 -9.02 -0.13
CA ILE A 496 20.48 -8.21 -1.29
C ILE A 496 20.41 -9.15 -2.47
N PHE A 497 19.31 -9.09 -3.18
CA PHE A 497 19.08 -9.91 -4.35
C PHE A 497 18.64 -9.02 -5.50
N ALA A 498 19.20 -9.25 -6.69
CA ALA A 498 18.71 -8.61 -7.91
C ALA A 498 18.63 -9.65 -9.02
N HIS A 499 17.50 -9.68 -9.72
CA HIS A 499 17.29 -10.55 -10.87
C HIS A 499 16.60 -9.80 -11.99
N GLY A 500 17.28 -9.64 -13.09
CA GLY A 500 16.83 -8.90 -14.28
C GLY A 500 17.47 -9.43 -15.57
N ASP A 501 17.07 -8.82 -16.70
CA ASP A 501 17.66 -9.09 -18.01
C ASP A 501 19.13 -8.66 -18.02
N SER A 502 19.37 -7.42 -17.65
CA SER A 502 20.72 -6.89 -17.39
C SER A 502 20.70 -6.08 -16.09
N ILE A 503 21.80 -6.12 -15.34
CA ILE A 503 21.94 -5.37 -14.09
C ILE A 503 23.05 -4.32 -14.28
N ASN A 504 22.68 -3.05 -14.30
CA ASN A 504 23.60 -1.94 -14.41
C ASN A 504 23.92 -1.39 -13.02
N ILE A 505 25.20 -1.41 -12.64
CA ILE A 505 25.67 -1.02 -11.33
C ILE A 505 26.60 0.20 -11.45
N THR A 506 26.22 1.31 -10.85
CA THR A 506 27.03 2.53 -10.84
C THR A 506 27.12 3.12 -9.44
N ASP A 507 28.35 3.26 -8.91
CA ASP A 507 28.63 3.84 -7.57
C ASP A 507 27.82 3.19 -6.44
N VAL A 508 27.74 1.86 -6.41
CA VAL A 508 27.08 1.09 -5.35
C VAL A 508 28.08 0.80 -4.23
N LYS A 509 27.67 1.05 -2.99
CA LYS A 509 28.50 0.89 -1.79
C LYS A 509 27.82 -0.02 -0.77
N PHE A 510 28.49 -1.10 -0.42
CA PHE A 510 28.10 -1.96 0.68
C PHE A 510 29.00 -1.69 1.89
N LYS A 511 28.40 -1.34 3.03
CA LYS A 511 29.14 -1.09 4.27
C LYS A 511 28.63 -2.05 5.33
N GLU A 512 29.42 -3.08 5.60
CA GLU A 512 29.18 -3.96 6.73
C GLU A 512 29.43 -3.20 8.03
N LYS A 513 28.51 -3.33 8.97
CA LYS A 513 28.77 -2.99 10.37
C LYS A 513 29.04 -4.31 11.07
N LEU A 514 30.30 -4.57 11.39
CA LEU A 514 30.66 -5.68 12.27
C LEU A 514 29.91 -5.48 13.59
N LEU A 515 29.04 -6.40 13.93
CA LEU A 515 28.56 -6.58 15.30
C LEU A 515 29.64 -7.41 16.01
N ASP A 516 29.82 -7.18 17.30
CA ASP A 516 30.84 -7.83 18.12
C ASP A 516 30.74 -9.37 18.18
N ASP A 517 29.69 -9.96 17.61
CA ASP A 517 29.43 -11.41 17.54
C ASP A 517 30.02 -12.11 16.32
N GLY A 518 30.64 -11.38 15.40
CA GLY A 518 31.33 -11.95 14.22
C GLY A 518 30.43 -12.66 13.21
N LEU A 519 29.10 -12.68 13.39
CA LEU A 519 28.14 -13.46 12.61
C LEU A 519 27.36 -12.62 11.57
N SER A 520 27.56 -11.32 11.53
CA SER A 520 26.79 -10.44 10.66
C SER A 520 27.47 -10.27 9.29
N LYS A 521 27.06 -11.06 8.31
CA LYS A 521 27.47 -10.91 6.90
C LYS A 521 26.32 -10.38 6.07
N THR A 522 26.64 -9.53 5.09
CA THR A 522 25.73 -9.16 4.02
C THR A 522 25.94 -10.10 2.84
N TYR A 523 24.89 -10.78 2.40
CA TYR A 523 24.91 -11.64 1.22
C TYR A 523 24.38 -10.84 0.04
N ILE A 524 25.07 -10.94 -1.11
CA ILE A 524 24.70 -10.22 -2.33
C ILE A 524 24.63 -11.26 -3.44
N ASP A 525 23.43 -11.44 -3.98
CA ASP A 525 23.18 -12.31 -5.12
C ASP A 525 22.66 -11.45 -6.29
N LEU A 526 23.46 -11.34 -7.34
CA LEU A 526 23.13 -10.60 -8.55
C LEU A 526 23.03 -11.59 -9.71
N ILE A 527 21.91 -11.59 -10.37
CA ILE A 527 21.60 -12.54 -11.42
C ILE A 527 21.02 -11.82 -12.61
N ALA A 528 21.75 -11.89 -13.72
CA ALA A 528 21.32 -11.32 -14.99
C ALA A 528 21.24 -12.42 -16.05
N ASP A 529 20.18 -12.41 -16.85
CA ASP A 529 20.03 -13.35 -17.97
C ASP A 529 21.01 -13.02 -19.10
N ASN A 530 21.39 -11.73 -19.26
CA ASN A 530 22.33 -11.28 -20.27
C ASN A 530 23.66 -10.81 -19.67
N GLU A 531 23.68 -9.68 -18.91
CA GLU A 531 24.93 -9.10 -18.45
C GLU A 531 24.83 -8.31 -17.15
N ILE A 532 25.94 -8.25 -16.40
CA ILE A 532 26.12 -7.36 -15.24
C ILE A 532 27.17 -6.32 -15.63
N ASN A 533 26.77 -5.05 -15.69
CA ASN A 533 27.58 -3.91 -16.11
C ASN A 533 28.00 -3.04 -14.93
#